data_2456ea85408ff7242882243cc460fb7d
#
_entry.id   2456ea85408ff7242882243cc460fb7d
#
_cell.length_a   1.000
_cell.length_b   1.000
_cell.length_c   1.000
_cell.angle_alpha   90.00
_cell.angle_beta   90.00
_cell.angle_gamma   90.00
#
_symmetry.space_group_name_H-M   'P 1'
#
loop_
_entity.id
_entity.type
_entity.pdbx_description
1 polymer ?
#
loop_
_entity_poly.entity_id
_entity_poly.type
_entity_poly.pdbx_seq_one_letter_code
_entity_poly.pdbx_strand_id
1 'polypeptide(L)'
;MVTTPATLASRVFAVDRRAAERVDVALWVRVRVQGQPEHPARIANISRTGFMAMTPCPVFDYAPVLVELPRIGWVRATMLWSLGDRIGGEFEQLMQPDDFAKLRPFFI
;
A
#
# COMPACT_ATOMS: atom_id res chain seq x y z
N MET A 1 -20.15 -15.73 -8.89
CA MET A 1 -19.66 -15.35 -9.08
C MET A 1 -18.81 -14.84 -8.53
N VAL A 2 -18.66 -15.06 -8.33
CA VAL A 2 -17.98 -14.57 -8.09
C VAL A 2 -16.93 -14.24 -7.96
N THR A 3 -16.53 -14.69 -7.52
CA THR A 3 -15.31 -14.21 -7.70
C THR A 3 -15.21 -12.81 -8.08
N THR A 4 -16.18 -12.12 -7.93
CA THR A 4 -16.26 -10.77 -8.41
C THR A 4 -15.17 -9.86 -7.92
N PRO A 5 -14.78 -9.86 -6.65
CA PRO A 5 -13.68 -8.99 -6.20
C PRO A 5 -12.37 -9.30 -6.89
N ALA A 6 -12.05 -10.55 -7.04
CA ALA A 6 -10.83 -10.92 -7.73
C ALA A 6 -10.90 -10.50 -9.19
N THR A 7 -12.05 -10.61 -9.78
CA THR A 7 -12.24 -10.20 -11.15
C THR A 7 -12.03 -8.71 -11.32
N LEU A 8 -12.53 -7.91 -10.39
CA LEU A 8 -12.31 -6.47 -10.45
C LEU A 8 -10.85 -6.12 -10.34
N ALA A 9 -10.13 -6.72 -9.41
CA ALA A 9 -8.71 -6.47 -9.27
C ALA A 9 -7.96 -6.86 -10.53
N SER A 10 -8.31 -7.99 -11.11
CA SER A 10 -7.66 -8.46 -12.32
C SER A 10 -7.90 -7.51 -13.48
N ARG A 11 -9.12 -6.99 -13.59
CA ARG A 11 -9.42 -6.05 -14.66
C ARG A 11 -8.64 -4.76 -14.54
N VAL A 12 -8.46 -4.25 -13.32
CA VAL A 12 -7.67 -3.06 -13.11
C VAL A 12 -6.25 -3.27 -13.59
N PHE A 13 -5.64 -4.38 -13.21
CA PHE A 13 -4.28 -4.67 -13.63
C PHE A 13 -4.18 -4.91 -15.14
N ALA A 14 -5.17 -5.55 -15.72
CA ALA A 14 -5.17 -5.80 -17.14
C ALA A 14 -5.33 -4.52 -17.96
N VAL A 15 -6.11 -3.58 -17.46
CA VAL A 15 -6.39 -2.34 -18.17
C VAL A 15 -5.21 -1.38 -18.07
N ASP A 16 -4.57 -1.32 -16.91
CA ASP A 16 -3.49 -0.37 -16.70
C ASP A 16 -2.33 -1.03 -15.99
N ARG A 17 -1.47 -1.65 -16.78
CA ARG A 17 -0.29 -2.32 -16.24
C ARG A 17 0.66 -1.34 -15.56
N ARG A 18 0.69 -0.08 -16.00
CA ARG A 18 1.56 0.92 -15.40
C ARG A 18 1.17 1.23 -13.98
N ALA A 19 -0.12 1.13 -13.66
CA ALA A 19 -0.57 1.37 -12.30
C ALA A 19 -0.06 0.31 -11.33
N ALA A 20 0.21 -0.90 -11.81
CA ALA A 20 0.73 -1.98 -11.00
C ALA A 20 2.26 -2.01 -10.96
N GLU A 21 2.91 -1.14 -11.74
CA GLU A 21 4.36 -1.11 -11.81
C GLU A 21 4.94 -0.60 -10.50
N ARG A 22 5.78 -1.42 -9.88
CA ARG A 22 6.36 -1.10 -8.58
C ARG A 22 7.69 -0.42 -8.74
N VAL A 23 7.96 0.54 -7.87
CA VAL A 23 9.26 1.18 -7.77
C VAL A 23 9.81 0.97 -6.37
N ASP A 24 11.11 0.81 -6.28
CA ASP A 24 11.77 0.71 -4.99
C ASP A 24 11.88 2.09 -4.37
N VAL A 25 11.63 2.14 -3.07
CA VAL A 25 11.69 3.40 -2.33
C VAL A 25 12.35 3.17 -0.97
N ALA A 26 12.82 4.26 -0.38
CA ALA A 26 13.29 4.28 1.00
C ALA A 26 12.37 5.27 1.73
N LEU A 27 11.30 4.74 2.32
CA LEU A 27 10.22 5.60 2.78
C LEU A 27 9.71 5.15 4.15
N TRP A 28 10.02 5.93 5.18
CA TRP A 28 9.45 5.71 6.50
C TRP A 28 8.09 6.38 6.60
N VAL A 29 7.11 5.63 7.07
CA VAL A 29 5.73 6.09 7.21
C VAL A 29 5.20 5.69 8.58
N ARG A 30 4.05 6.26 8.95
CA ARG A 30 3.30 5.78 10.10
C ARG A 30 2.09 5.01 9.59
N VAL A 31 1.79 3.92 10.29
CA VAL A 31 0.65 3.07 9.98
C VAL A 31 -0.28 3.09 11.18
N ARG A 32 -1.56 3.25 10.90
CA ARG A 32 -2.60 3.21 11.92
C ARG A 32 -3.55 2.06 11.63
N VAL A 33 -3.58 1.09 12.55
CA VAL A 33 -4.51 -0.03 12.50
C VAL A 33 -5.56 0.23 13.56
N GLN A 34 -6.83 0.01 13.21
CA GLN A 34 -7.93 0.25 14.15
C GLN A 34 -7.69 -0.52 15.45
N GLY A 35 -7.83 0.17 16.58
CA GLY A 35 -7.66 -0.44 17.89
C GLY A 35 -6.23 -0.58 18.34
N GLN A 36 -5.27 -0.06 17.58
CA GLN A 36 -3.86 -0.13 17.92
C GLN A 36 -3.22 1.26 17.87
N PRO A 37 -2.13 1.48 18.63
CA PRO A 37 -1.36 2.72 18.49
C PRO A 37 -0.73 2.79 17.10
N GLU A 38 -0.46 4.02 16.66
CA GLU A 38 0.32 4.22 15.44
C GLU A 38 1.71 3.63 15.62
N HIS A 39 2.26 3.08 14.54
CA HIS A 39 3.61 2.56 14.58
C HIS A 39 4.30 2.82 13.24
N PRO A 40 5.64 2.83 13.24
CA PRO A 40 6.39 3.09 12.02
C PRO A 40 6.44 1.84 11.15
N ALA A 41 6.57 2.09 9.85
CA ALA A 41 6.84 1.05 8.88
C ALA A 41 7.73 1.64 7.81
N ARG A 42 8.55 0.79 7.19
CA ARG A 42 9.41 1.23 6.10
C ARG A 42 8.91 0.62 4.80
N ILE A 43 8.38 1.45 3.94
CA ILE A 43 7.96 1.00 2.62
C ILE A 43 9.20 0.75 1.79
N ALA A 44 9.29 -0.46 1.23
CA ALA A 44 10.42 -0.87 0.40
C ALA A 44 10.11 -0.77 -1.08
N ASN A 45 8.85 -0.97 -1.46
CA ASN A 45 8.42 -0.72 -2.82
C ASN A 45 6.96 -0.29 -2.82
N ILE A 46 6.57 0.45 -3.83
CA ILE A 46 5.24 1.03 -3.92
C ILE A 46 4.84 1.15 -5.38
N SER A 47 3.55 1.01 -5.63
CA SER A 47 2.93 1.31 -6.92
C SER A 47 1.69 2.14 -6.66
N ARG A 48 0.98 2.48 -7.72
CA ARG A 48 -0.28 3.19 -7.56
C ARG A 48 -1.38 2.31 -6.96
N THR A 49 -1.18 0.99 -6.96
CA THR A 49 -2.17 0.04 -6.43
C THR A 49 -1.87 -0.41 -5.01
N GLY A 50 -0.62 -0.35 -4.55
CA GLY A 50 -0.28 -0.86 -3.24
C GLY A 50 1.19 -0.76 -2.92
N PHE A 51 1.60 -1.45 -1.86
CA PHE A 51 2.96 -1.34 -1.34
C PHE A 51 3.39 -2.61 -0.61
N MET A 52 4.69 -2.74 -0.45
CA MET A 52 5.29 -3.71 0.47
C MET A 52 6.13 -2.94 1.47
N ALA A 53 5.97 -3.28 2.74
CA ALA A 53 6.65 -2.59 3.81
C ALA A 53 7.19 -3.56 4.85
N MET A 54 8.09 -3.06 5.69
CA MET A 54 8.61 -3.79 6.84
C MET A 54 8.16 -3.08 8.10
N THR A 55 7.62 -3.87 9.03
CA THR A 55 7.20 -3.37 10.32
C THR A 55 7.28 -4.50 11.34
N PRO A 56 7.73 -4.21 12.57
CA PRO A 56 7.75 -5.23 13.61
C PRO A 56 6.38 -5.51 14.20
N CYS A 57 5.39 -4.65 13.90
CA CYS A 57 4.06 -4.80 14.48
C CYS A 57 3.24 -5.79 13.68
N PRO A 58 2.60 -6.77 14.33
CA PRO A 58 1.75 -7.69 13.61
C PRO A 58 0.51 -6.98 13.09
N VAL A 59 0.15 -7.29 11.86
CA VAL A 59 -1.07 -6.78 11.22
C VAL A 59 -1.80 -7.98 10.64
N PHE A 60 -3.09 -8.06 10.90
CA PHE A 60 -3.89 -9.17 10.40
C PHE A 60 -4.20 -8.99 8.93
N ASP A 61 -4.26 -10.12 8.21
CA ASP A 61 -4.65 -10.12 6.80
C ASP A 61 -6.05 -9.51 6.65
N TYR A 62 -6.19 -8.77 5.58
CA TYR A 62 -7.43 -8.06 5.23
C TYR A 62 -7.86 -6.98 6.23
N ALA A 63 -6.99 -6.62 7.16
CA ALA A 63 -7.29 -5.51 8.07
C ALA A 63 -7.25 -4.18 7.32
N PRO A 64 -8.22 -3.31 7.58
CA PRO A 64 -8.14 -1.94 7.06
C PRO A 64 -7.10 -1.16 7.83
N VAL A 65 -6.29 -0.40 7.10
CA VAL A 65 -5.23 0.40 7.71
C VAL A 65 -5.19 1.77 7.06
N LEU A 66 -4.59 2.71 7.77
CA LEU A 66 -4.26 4.02 7.24
C LEU A 66 -2.75 4.14 7.20
N VAL A 67 -2.23 4.65 6.08
CA VAL A 67 -0.80 4.83 5.89
C VAL A 67 -0.56 6.32 5.62
N GLU A 68 0.32 6.92 6.39
CA GLU A 68 0.65 8.33 6.20
C GLU A 68 1.80 8.46 5.20
N LEU A 69 1.47 8.87 3.99
CA LEU A 69 2.44 9.08 2.93
C LEU A 69 2.88 10.55 2.92
N PRO A 70 4.19 10.82 2.80
CA PRO A 70 4.66 12.20 2.78
C PRO A 70 4.06 12.94 1.60
N ARG A 71 3.68 14.20 1.83
CA ARG A 71 3.10 15.10 0.84
C ARG A 71 1.70 14.72 0.35
N ILE A 72 1.20 13.56 0.76
CA ILE A 72 -0.12 13.07 0.35
C ILE A 72 -1.06 13.03 1.54
N GLY A 73 -0.58 12.55 2.69
CA GLY A 73 -1.38 12.41 3.88
C GLY A 73 -1.79 10.97 4.13
N TRP A 74 -2.84 10.80 4.91
CA TRP A 74 -3.33 9.48 5.29
C TRP A 74 -4.12 8.85 4.15
N VAL A 75 -3.71 7.65 3.76
CA VAL A 75 -4.30 6.90 2.65
C VAL A 75 -4.84 5.59 3.19
N ARG A 76 -6.04 5.24 2.77
CA ARG A 76 -6.67 3.98 3.17
C ARG A 76 -6.13 2.83 2.36
N ALA A 77 -5.87 1.72 3.05
CA ALA A 77 -5.39 0.51 2.42
C ALA A 77 -5.93 -0.71 3.14
N THR A 78 -5.85 -1.85 2.49
CA THR A 78 -6.20 -3.14 3.08
C THR A 78 -4.95 -4.00 3.08
N MET A 79 -4.65 -4.61 4.20
CA MET A 79 -3.51 -5.53 4.28
C MET A 79 -3.87 -6.83 3.59
N LEU A 80 -3.08 -7.21 2.61
CA LEU A 80 -3.33 -8.44 1.86
C LEU A 80 -2.61 -9.63 2.46
N TRP A 81 -1.41 -9.41 3.00
CA TRP A 81 -0.64 -10.48 3.60
C TRP A 81 0.36 -9.93 4.61
N SER A 82 0.77 -10.82 5.50
CA SER A 82 1.78 -10.52 6.50
C SER A 82 2.64 -11.77 6.65
N LEU A 83 3.95 -11.62 6.57
CA LEU A 83 4.89 -12.72 6.67
C LEU A 83 6.13 -12.23 7.42
N GLY A 84 6.28 -12.67 8.66
CA GLY A 84 7.36 -12.18 9.50
C GLY A 84 7.18 -10.69 9.77
N ASP A 85 8.21 -9.93 9.45
CA ASP A 85 8.18 -8.48 9.60
C ASP A 85 7.79 -7.76 8.30
N ARG A 86 7.36 -8.50 7.28
CA ARG A 86 6.97 -7.92 5.99
C ARG A 86 5.46 -7.94 5.84
N ILE A 87 4.95 -6.89 5.27
CA ILE A 87 3.52 -6.73 5.00
C ILE A 87 3.32 -6.24 3.58
N GLY A 88 2.22 -6.66 2.98
CA GLY A 88 1.79 -6.16 1.68
C GLY A 88 0.39 -5.60 1.79
N GLY A 89 0.19 -4.41 1.26
CA GLY A 89 -1.11 -3.75 1.30
C GLY A 89 -1.54 -3.27 -0.07
N GLU A 90 -2.84 -3.10 -0.22
CA GLU A 90 -3.44 -2.58 -1.42
C GLU A 90 -4.23 -1.33 -1.07
N PHE A 91 -4.01 -0.24 -1.80
CA PHE A 91 -4.79 0.97 -1.58
C PHE A 91 -6.25 0.74 -1.96
N GLU A 92 -7.17 1.29 -1.17
CA GLU A 92 -8.60 1.15 -1.47
C GLU A 92 -8.96 1.80 -2.80
N GLN A 93 -8.27 2.87 -3.15
CA GLN A 93 -8.45 3.53 -4.42
C GLN A 93 -7.11 3.63 -5.13
N LEU A 94 -7.12 3.47 -6.45
CA LEU A 94 -5.93 3.65 -7.27
C LEU A 94 -5.38 5.07 -7.03
N MET A 95 -4.10 5.16 -6.68
CA MET A 95 -3.46 6.45 -6.46
C MET A 95 -3.40 7.23 -7.77
N GLN A 96 -3.77 8.51 -7.70
CA GLN A 96 -3.70 9.36 -8.87
C GLN A 96 -2.24 9.57 -9.30
N PRO A 97 -1.98 9.71 -10.61
CA PRO A 97 -0.60 9.91 -11.06
C PRO A 97 0.08 11.11 -10.41
N ASP A 98 -0.65 12.20 -10.19
CA ASP A 98 -0.07 13.38 -9.57
C ASP A 98 0.38 13.12 -8.14
N ASP A 99 -0.40 12.35 -7.40
CA ASP A 99 -0.02 11.98 -6.03
C ASP A 99 1.17 11.04 -6.03
N PHE A 100 1.17 10.07 -6.93
CA PHE A 100 2.29 9.15 -7.03
C PHE A 100 3.58 9.90 -7.37
N ALA A 101 3.49 10.90 -8.22
CA ALA A 101 4.65 11.72 -8.60
C ALA A 101 5.25 12.45 -7.40
N LYS A 102 4.46 12.76 -6.39
CA LYS A 102 4.97 13.40 -5.17
C LYS A 102 5.94 12.53 -4.40
N LEU A 103 5.95 11.24 -4.66
CA LEU A 103 6.83 10.29 -3.99
C LEU A 103 8.18 10.11 -4.68
N ARG A 104 8.38 10.73 -5.85
CA ARG A 104 9.62 10.59 -6.62
C ARG A 104 10.89 10.89 -5.80
N PRO A 105 10.91 11.90 -4.92
CA PRO A 105 12.12 12.15 -4.14
C PRO A 105 12.57 10.97 -3.28
N PHE A 106 11.69 10.00 -3.04
CA PHE A 106 11.99 8.82 -2.22
C PHE A 106 12.31 7.59 -3.06
N PHE A 107 12.25 7.69 -4.37
CA PHE A 107 12.59 6.58 -5.27
C PHE A 107 14.09 6.30 -5.18
N ILE A 108 14.42 5.02 -5.17
CA ILE A 108 15.80 4.57 -5.13
C ILE A 108 16.31 4.31 -6.54
#